data_ba29277f45c79a66d7a898eafbd435f8
#
_entry.id   ba29277f45c79a66d7a898eafbd435f8
#
_cell.length_a   1.000
_cell.length_b   1.000
_cell.length_c   1.000
_cell.angle_alpha   90.00
_cell.angle_beta   90.00
_cell.angle_gamma   90.00
#
_symmetry.space_group_name_H-M   'P 1'
#
loop_
_entity.id
_entity.type
_entity.pdbx_description
1 polymer ?
#
loop_
_entity_poly.entity_id
_entity_poly.type
_entity_poly.pdbx_seq_one_letter_code
_entity_poly.pdbx_strand_id
1 'polypeptide(L)'
;MKTVLMIPARYASTRYPGKPLAELRQKDGTVKSLIQMTWEAALQVGGIDAVHVVTDDDRIRNAAEGFGASVLMTSSEATNGTERCAEALAQVDADLIVNLQGDAPLTPPWFVEALIDRMKDDATAQVATPILRCDRQTYDMFIEDRKAGRVGGTTAVFDTNLHGLYFSKEVIPRSGAGVPPRRRLCLSS
;
A
#
# COMPACT_ATOMS: atom_id res chain seq x y z
N MET A 1 -18.37 -2.04 12.51
CA MET A 1 -17.79 -1.60 11.24
C MET A 1 -17.06 -2.80 10.66
N LYS A 2 -17.58 -3.33 9.58
CA LYS A 2 -17.03 -4.51 8.89
C LYS A 2 -15.84 -4.08 8.05
N THR A 3 -14.67 -4.61 8.36
CA THR A 3 -13.39 -4.22 7.76
C THR A 3 -12.86 -5.34 6.88
N VAL A 4 -12.66 -5.06 5.60
CA VAL A 4 -12.13 -6.01 4.62
C VAL A 4 -10.78 -5.54 4.12
N LEU A 5 -9.76 -6.40 4.16
CA LEU A 5 -8.45 -6.15 3.59
C LEU A 5 -8.37 -6.73 2.18
N MET A 6 -8.02 -5.90 1.24
CA MET A 6 -7.83 -6.26 -0.17
C MET A 6 -6.37 -6.10 -0.56
N ILE A 7 -5.83 -7.12 -1.24
CA ILE A 7 -4.46 -7.17 -1.75
C ILE A 7 -4.53 -7.13 -3.27
N PRO A 8 -4.49 -5.96 -3.89
CA PRO A 8 -4.53 -5.87 -5.35
C PRO A 8 -3.23 -6.39 -5.96
N ALA A 9 -3.37 -7.23 -6.96
CA ALA A 9 -2.26 -7.82 -7.69
C ALA A 9 -2.55 -7.88 -9.18
N ARG A 10 -1.58 -7.49 -10.01
CA ARG A 10 -1.66 -7.60 -11.47
C ARG A 10 -0.45 -8.32 -12.02
N TYR A 11 -0.65 -9.11 -13.06
CA TYR A 11 0.45 -9.78 -13.75
C TYR A 11 1.20 -8.81 -14.68
N ALA A 12 0.46 -7.98 -15.40
CA ALA A 12 1.01 -7.00 -16.32
C ALA A 12 1.71 -5.86 -15.57
N SER A 13 3.02 -5.86 -15.59
CA SER A 13 3.88 -4.80 -15.06
C SER A 13 4.98 -4.52 -16.07
N THR A 14 5.17 -3.26 -16.43
CA THR A 14 6.20 -2.85 -17.41
C THR A 14 7.62 -3.08 -16.89
N ARG A 15 7.85 -2.97 -15.58
CA ARG A 15 9.17 -3.15 -14.95
C ARG A 15 9.50 -4.61 -14.65
N TYR A 16 8.53 -5.39 -14.21
CA TYR A 16 8.70 -6.79 -13.82
C TYR A 16 7.38 -7.56 -14.01
N PRO A 17 7.11 -8.14 -15.20
CA PRO A 17 5.92 -8.94 -15.43
C PRO A 17 5.86 -10.13 -14.47
N GLY A 18 4.68 -10.42 -13.93
CA GLY A 18 4.49 -11.52 -12.99
C GLY A 18 5.11 -11.30 -11.59
N LYS A 19 5.47 -10.07 -11.23
CA LYS A 19 6.05 -9.73 -9.91
C LYS A 19 5.33 -10.37 -8.72
N PRO A 20 3.98 -10.42 -8.65
CA PRO A 20 3.29 -11.05 -7.53
C PRO A 20 3.61 -12.55 -7.37
N LEU A 21 3.95 -13.22 -8.46
CA LEU A 21 4.30 -14.64 -8.48
C LEU A 21 5.81 -14.90 -8.36
N ALA A 22 6.63 -13.85 -8.23
CA ALA A 22 8.07 -14.00 -8.03
C ALA A 22 8.35 -14.77 -6.73
N GLU A 23 9.12 -15.84 -6.86
CA GLU A 23 9.49 -16.70 -5.74
C GLU A 23 10.65 -16.11 -4.94
N LEU A 24 10.50 -16.08 -3.63
CA LEU A 24 11.49 -15.59 -2.69
C LEU A 24 11.83 -16.69 -1.68
N ARG A 25 13.12 -16.98 -1.56
CA ARG A 25 13.63 -17.94 -0.58
C ARG A 25 13.66 -17.30 0.82
N GLN A 26 13.00 -17.95 1.76
CA GLN A 26 12.99 -17.55 3.17
C GLN A 26 14.28 -18.02 3.89
N LYS A 27 14.52 -17.50 5.08
CA LYS A 27 15.69 -17.87 5.91
C LYS A 27 15.71 -19.36 6.29
N ASP A 28 14.54 -19.96 6.44
CA ASP A 28 14.36 -21.39 6.75
C ASP A 28 14.48 -22.31 5.52
N GLY A 29 14.76 -21.74 4.34
CA GLY A 29 14.88 -22.44 3.08
C GLY A 29 13.57 -22.65 2.32
N THR A 30 12.42 -22.35 2.90
CA THR A 30 11.13 -22.40 2.19
C THR A 30 11.09 -21.35 1.08
N VAL A 31 10.30 -21.65 0.04
CA VAL A 31 10.10 -20.74 -1.10
C VAL A 31 8.63 -20.31 -1.11
N LYS A 32 8.40 -19.01 -1.15
CA LYS A 32 7.05 -18.42 -1.22
C LYS A 32 7.00 -17.36 -2.29
N SER A 33 5.85 -17.23 -2.96
CA SER A 33 5.64 -16.10 -3.86
C SER A 33 5.47 -14.79 -3.08
N LEU A 34 5.77 -13.67 -3.73
CA LEU A 34 5.64 -12.34 -3.12
C LEU A 34 4.21 -12.08 -2.63
N ILE A 35 3.20 -12.47 -3.43
CA ILE A 35 1.79 -12.32 -3.06
C ILE A 35 1.41 -13.20 -1.86
N GLN A 36 1.95 -14.42 -1.77
CA GLN A 36 1.74 -15.29 -0.62
C GLN A 36 2.28 -14.67 0.67
N MET A 37 3.49 -14.13 0.61
CA MET A 37 4.10 -13.45 1.77
C MET A 37 3.28 -12.24 2.21
N THR A 38 2.77 -11.45 1.26
CA THR A 38 1.90 -10.30 1.57
C THR A 38 0.57 -10.74 2.19
N TRP A 39 -0.02 -11.80 1.67
CA TRP A 39 -1.25 -12.38 2.23
C TRP A 39 -1.04 -12.93 3.65
N GLU A 40 0.05 -13.66 3.90
CA GLU A 40 0.39 -14.16 5.24
C GLU A 40 0.62 -13.01 6.23
N ALA A 41 1.24 -11.91 5.80
CA ALA A 41 1.38 -10.71 6.62
C ALA A 41 0.02 -10.05 6.91
N ALA A 42 -0.88 -10.00 5.91
CA ALA A 42 -2.23 -9.46 6.08
C ALA A 42 -3.07 -10.25 7.10
N LEU A 43 -2.89 -11.57 7.19
CA LEU A 43 -3.58 -12.42 8.17
C LEU A 43 -3.16 -12.13 9.62
N GLN A 44 -2.03 -11.43 9.85
CA GLN A 44 -1.58 -11.04 11.19
C GLN A 44 -2.21 -9.73 11.67
N VAL A 45 -2.93 -9.02 10.80
CA VAL A 45 -3.56 -7.72 11.14
C VAL A 45 -4.82 -7.96 11.96
N GLY A 46 -4.87 -7.36 13.15
CA GLY A 46 -6.05 -7.39 14.01
C GLY A 46 -7.20 -6.54 13.48
N GLY A 47 -8.44 -6.93 13.81
CA GLY A 47 -9.63 -6.14 13.48
C GLY A 47 -10.07 -6.20 12.02
N ILE A 48 -9.62 -7.23 11.28
CA ILE A 48 -10.02 -7.53 9.91
C ILE A 48 -11.03 -8.68 9.91
N ASP A 49 -12.16 -8.51 9.20
CA ASP A 49 -13.21 -9.54 9.06
C ASP A 49 -12.93 -10.49 7.90
N ALA A 50 -12.29 -10.02 6.83
CA ALA A 50 -11.90 -10.84 5.68
C ALA A 50 -10.66 -10.28 4.98
N VAL A 51 -9.87 -11.17 4.36
CA VAL A 51 -8.72 -10.85 3.52
C VAL A 51 -8.91 -11.46 2.14
N HIS A 52 -8.82 -10.65 1.10
CA HIS A 52 -8.93 -11.10 -0.29
C HIS A 52 -7.74 -10.65 -1.14
N VAL A 53 -7.26 -11.54 -1.99
CA VAL A 53 -6.43 -11.17 -3.14
C VAL A 53 -7.37 -10.69 -4.25
N VAL A 54 -7.05 -9.56 -4.87
CA VAL A 54 -7.89 -8.96 -5.91
C VAL A 54 -7.09 -8.88 -7.21
N THR A 55 -7.54 -9.56 -8.26
CA THR A 55 -6.78 -9.69 -9.51
C THR A 55 -7.67 -9.85 -10.74
N ASP A 56 -7.11 -9.57 -11.92
CA ASP A 56 -7.68 -9.83 -13.24
C ASP A 56 -7.03 -11.03 -13.95
N ASP A 57 -6.07 -11.69 -13.28
CA ASP A 57 -5.22 -12.70 -13.91
C ASP A 57 -5.39 -14.08 -13.28
N ASP A 58 -5.76 -15.06 -14.10
CA ASP A 58 -6.01 -16.43 -13.65
C ASP A 58 -4.77 -17.13 -13.04
N ARG A 59 -3.57 -16.74 -13.44
CA ARG A 59 -2.32 -17.30 -12.87
C ARG A 59 -2.16 -16.86 -11.42
N ILE A 60 -2.48 -15.60 -11.13
CA ILE A 60 -2.45 -15.05 -9.76
C ILE A 60 -3.58 -15.67 -8.94
N ARG A 61 -4.80 -15.80 -9.51
CA ARG A 61 -5.92 -16.47 -8.86
C ARG A 61 -5.54 -17.90 -8.46
N ASN A 62 -5.09 -18.69 -9.40
CA ASN A 62 -4.74 -20.10 -9.15
C ASN A 62 -3.64 -20.26 -8.10
N ALA A 63 -2.62 -19.40 -8.14
CA ALA A 63 -1.58 -19.38 -7.13
C ALA A 63 -2.14 -18.99 -5.74
N ALA A 64 -3.00 -17.96 -5.66
CA ALA A 64 -3.59 -17.48 -4.42
C ALA A 64 -4.52 -18.53 -3.79
N GLU A 65 -5.40 -19.12 -4.57
CA GLU A 65 -6.26 -20.23 -4.13
C GLU A 65 -5.42 -21.44 -3.68
N GLY A 66 -4.29 -21.71 -4.34
CA GLY A 66 -3.37 -22.80 -3.99
C GLY A 66 -2.76 -22.68 -2.60
N PHE A 67 -2.57 -21.49 -2.05
CA PHE A 67 -2.14 -21.30 -0.66
C PHE A 67 -3.30 -20.93 0.30
N GLY A 68 -4.56 -21.01 -0.16
CA GLY A 68 -5.77 -20.87 0.67
C GLY A 68 -6.33 -19.46 0.77
N ALA A 69 -5.88 -18.51 -0.06
CA ALA A 69 -6.45 -17.17 -0.09
C ALA A 69 -7.81 -17.15 -0.81
N SER A 70 -8.73 -16.33 -0.30
CA SER A 70 -9.93 -15.94 -1.02
C SER A 70 -9.58 -14.94 -2.11
N VAL A 71 -10.14 -15.11 -3.31
CA VAL A 71 -9.83 -14.27 -4.47
C VAL A 71 -11.10 -13.60 -4.99
N LEU A 72 -11.00 -12.30 -5.29
CA LEU A 72 -12.01 -11.55 -6.01
C LEU A 72 -11.48 -11.20 -7.40
N MET A 73 -12.20 -11.62 -8.43
CA MET A 73 -11.84 -11.31 -9.80
C MET A 73 -12.39 -9.95 -10.22
N THR A 74 -11.56 -9.19 -10.92
CA THR A 74 -11.90 -7.86 -11.46
C THR A 74 -11.61 -7.80 -12.94
N SER A 75 -12.03 -6.73 -13.60
CA SER A 75 -11.70 -6.49 -15.01
C SER A 75 -10.22 -6.13 -15.20
N SER A 76 -9.74 -6.23 -16.42
CA SER A 76 -8.43 -5.74 -16.84
C SER A 76 -8.37 -4.20 -16.98
N GLU A 77 -9.52 -3.52 -16.90
CA GLU A 77 -9.63 -2.07 -17.10
C GLU A 77 -9.09 -1.26 -15.92
N ALA A 78 -9.02 -1.86 -14.72
CA ALA A 78 -8.47 -1.20 -13.55
C ALA A 78 -6.97 -0.86 -13.75
N THR A 79 -6.66 0.42 -13.82
CA THR A 79 -5.30 0.91 -14.17
C THR A 79 -4.32 0.84 -13.00
N ASN A 80 -4.84 0.80 -11.77
CA ASN A 80 -4.04 0.77 -10.53
C ASN A 80 -4.72 -0.06 -9.44
N GLY A 81 -4.00 -0.29 -8.33
CA GLY A 81 -4.49 -1.12 -7.22
C GLY A 81 -5.72 -0.54 -6.53
N THR A 82 -5.85 0.79 -6.45
CA THR A 82 -6.99 1.45 -5.80
C THR A 82 -8.28 1.27 -6.63
N GLU A 83 -8.20 1.46 -7.94
CA GLU A 83 -9.33 1.21 -8.84
C GLU A 83 -9.76 -0.26 -8.81
N ARG A 84 -8.80 -1.18 -8.74
CA ARG A 84 -9.07 -2.62 -8.61
C ARG A 84 -9.80 -2.94 -7.30
N CYS A 85 -9.39 -2.36 -6.19
CA CYS A 85 -10.12 -2.50 -4.92
C CYS A 85 -11.53 -1.90 -4.99
N ALA A 86 -11.68 -0.75 -5.65
CA ALA A 86 -12.98 -0.11 -5.83
C ALA A 86 -13.95 -0.96 -6.67
N GLU A 87 -13.48 -1.60 -7.74
CA GLU A 87 -14.27 -2.54 -8.52
C GLU A 87 -14.66 -3.78 -7.70
N ALA A 88 -13.72 -4.33 -6.94
CA ALA A 88 -13.97 -5.50 -6.10
C ALA A 88 -14.94 -5.22 -4.95
N LEU A 89 -15.10 -3.96 -4.53
CA LEU A 89 -16.03 -3.57 -3.47
C LEU A 89 -17.47 -4.00 -3.77
N ALA A 90 -17.87 -4.05 -5.03
CA ALA A 90 -19.21 -4.52 -5.43
C ALA A 90 -19.48 -6.01 -5.10
N GLN A 91 -18.43 -6.77 -4.79
CA GLN A 91 -18.51 -8.21 -4.51
C GLN A 91 -18.49 -8.54 -3.00
N VAL A 92 -18.29 -7.54 -2.14
CA VAL A 92 -18.20 -7.72 -0.70
C VAL A 92 -19.09 -6.73 0.04
N ASP A 93 -19.54 -7.12 1.21
CA ASP A 93 -20.21 -6.23 2.16
C ASP A 93 -19.16 -5.74 3.16
N ALA A 94 -18.82 -4.45 3.11
CA ALA A 94 -17.80 -3.85 3.97
C ALA A 94 -18.06 -2.35 4.21
N ASP A 95 -17.82 -1.92 5.44
CA ASP A 95 -17.87 -0.50 5.83
C ASP A 95 -16.51 0.17 5.60
N LEU A 96 -15.41 -0.59 5.74
CA LEU A 96 -14.04 -0.12 5.59
C LEU A 96 -13.23 -1.08 4.71
N ILE A 97 -12.56 -0.53 3.72
CA ILE A 97 -11.60 -1.26 2.88
C ILE A 97 -10.18 -0.85 3.23
N VAL A 98 -9.35 -1.84 3.54
CA VAL A 98 -7.90 -1.68 3.66
C VAL A 98 -7.26 -2.12 2.35
N ASN A 99 -6.58 -1.22 1.66
CA ASN A 99 -5.80 -1.53 0.46
C ASN A 99 -4.34 -1.77 0.84
N LEU A 100 -3.94 -3.04 0.96
CA LEU A 100 -2.56 -3.46 1.18
C LEU A 100 -1.93 -3.87 -0.15
N GLN A 101 -0.93 -3.12 -0.62
CA GLN A 101 -0.30 -3.41 -1.90
C GLN A 101 0.32 -4.81 -1.95
N GLY A 102 0.09 -5.55 -3.04
CA GLY A 102 0.52 -6.95 -3.21
C GLY A 102 2.03 -7.18 -3.19
N ASP A 103 2.82 -6.12 -3.17
CA ASP A 103 4.28 -6.14 -3.09
C ASP A 103 4.84 -5.57 -1.77
N ALA A 104 4.02 -5.51 -0.73
CA ALA A 104 4.37 -4.96 0.58
C ALA A 104 4.39 -6.03 1.71
N PRO A 105 5.12 -7.15 1.57
CA PRO A 105 5.10 -8.27 2.54
C PRO A 105 5.69 -7.92 3.90
N LEU A 106 6.41 -6.81 4.01
CA LEU A 106 7.05 -6.35 5.24
C LEU A 106 6.25 -5.27 5.98
N THR A 107 5.02 -5.00 5.55
CA THR A 107 4.15 -4.05 6.26
C THR A 107 3.84 -4.60 7.65
N PRO A 108 4.22 -3.91 8.74
CA PRO A 108 3.93 -4.39 10.08
C PRO A 108 2.42 -4.36 10.37
N PRO A 109 1.83 -5.38 10.99
CA PRO A 109 0.39 -5.41 11.32
C PRO A 109 -0.10 -4.16 12.06
N TRP A 110 0.63 -3.73 13.08
CA TRP A 110 0.29 -2.54 13.88
C TRP A 110 0.14 -1.26 13.06
N PHE A 111 0.80 -1.19 11.90
CA PHE A 111 0.73 -0.04 11.02
C PHE A 111 -0.63 0.05 10.33
N VAL A 112 -1.18 -1.09 9.94
CA VAL A 112 -2.52 -1.20 9.36
C VAL A 112 -3.58 -1.00 10.45
N GLU A 113 -3.39 -1.61 11.61
CA GLU A 113 -4.28 -1.47 12.77
C GLU A 113 -4.46 -0.01 13.18
N ALA A 114 -3.36 0.76 13.24
CA ALA A 114 -3.42 2.19 13.56
C ALA A 114 -4.24 3.02 12.55
N LEU A 115 -4.23 2.64 11.26
CA LEU A 115 -5.07 3.27 10.24
C LEU A 115 -6.54 2.90 10.41
N ILE A 116 -6.83 1.64 10.72
CA ILE A 116 -8.19 1.17 10.99
C ILE A 116 -8.77 1.91 12.21
N ASP A 117 -8.00 2.02 13.28
CA ASP A 117 -8.42 2.72 14.49
C ASP A 117 -8.67 4.20 14.19
N ARG A 118 -7.79 4.85 13.43
CA ARG A 118 -8.01 6.24 13.00
C ARG A 118 -9.30 6.43 12.21
N MET A 119 -9.64 5.49 11.32
CA MET A 119 -10.89 5.54 10.54
C MET A 119 -12.12 5.29 11.42
N LYS A 120 -11.98 4.49 12.49
CA LYS A 120 -13.06 4.27 13.47
C LYS A 120 -13.30 5.45 14.37
N ASP A 121 -12.23 6.14 14.77
CA ASP A 121 -12.28 7.25 15.72
C ASP A 121 -12.76 8.57 15.09
N ASP A 122 -12.66 8.72 13.79
CA ASP A 122 -13.00 9.93 13.05
C ASP A 122 -14.02 9.64 11.94
N ALA A 123 -15.30 9.78 12.28
CA ALA A 123 -16.41 9.56 11.33
C ALA A 123 -16.40 10.51 10.12
N THR A 124 -15.61 11.56 10.14
CA THR A 124 -15.46 12.51 9.02
C THR A 124 -14.34 12.09 8.06
N ALA A 125 -13.44 11.22 8.50
CA ALA A 125 -12.34 10.71 7.66
C ALA A 125 -12.89 9.79 6.59
N GLN A 126 -12.57 10.07 5.33
CA GLN A 126 -12.93 9.23 4.18
C GLN A 126 -11.77 8.34 3.74
N VAL A 127 -10.54 8.75 3.99
CA VAL A 127 -9.32 8.02 3.63
C VAL A 127 -8.27 8.26 4.72
N ALA A 128 -7.57 7.20 5.11
CA ALA A 128 -6.37 7.30 5.93
C ALA A 128 -5.19 6.65 5.20
N THR A 129 -4.03 7.29 5.26
CA THR A 129 -2.79 6.77 4.67
C THR A 129 -1.62 6.99 5.61
N PRO A 130 -0.69 6.04 5.71
CA PRO A 130 0.46 6.20 6.57
C PRO A 130 1.44 7.20 5.97
N ILE A 131 2.05 8.02 6.82
CA ILE A 131 3.14 8.90 6.44
C ILE A 131 4.34 8.67 7.36
N LEU A 132 5.53 8.59 6.77
CA LEU A 132 6.77 8.41 7.49
C LEU A 132 7.54 9.73 7.57
N ARG A 133 8.17 9.96 8.71
CA ARG A 133 9.05 11.11 8.86
C ARG A 133 10.33 10.86 8.06
N CYS A 134 10.59 11.73 7.10
CA CYS A 134 11.85 11.74 6.37
C CYS A 134 13.03 12.10 7.28
N ASP A 135 14.05 11.28 7.30
CA ASP A 135 15.36 11.69 7.82
C ASP A 135 16.12 12.53 6.78
N ARG A 136 17.28 13.04 7.17
CA ARG A 136 18.09 13.89 6.31
C ARG A 136 18.59 13.15 5.08
N GLN A 137 18.99 11.90 5.23
CA GLN A 137 19.49 11.09 4.13
C GLN A 137 18.41 10.85 3.07
N THR A 138 17.21 10.42 3.50
CA THR A 138 16.07 10.21 2.61
C THR A 138 15.67 11.50 1.89
N TYR A 139 15.70 12.63 2.60
CA TYR A 139 15.41 13.93 1.99
C TYR A 139 16.41 14.30 0.90
N ASP A 140 17.71 14.13 1.17
CA ASP A 140 18.76 14.43 0.19
C ASP A 140 18.68 13.49 -1.01
N MET A 141 18.35 12.20 -0.83
CA MET A 141 18.07 11.26 -1.92
C MET A 141 16.91 11.71 -2.80
N PHE A 142 15.82 12.20 -2.22
CA PHE A 142 14.69 12.73 -3.01
C PHE A 142 15.08 13.95 -3.83
N ILE A 143 15.90 14.84 -3.28
CA ILE A 143 16.41 16.00 -4.03
C ILE A 143 17.29 15.55 -5.21
N GLU A 144 18.21 14.60 -4.98
CA GLU A 144 19.06 14.04 -6.04
C GLU A 144 18.23 13.32 -7.12
N ASP A 145 17.21 12.55 -6.73
CA ASP A 145 16.32 11.90 -7.69
C ASP A 145 15.59 12.91 -8.57
N ARG A 146 15.08 14.01 -7.98
CA ARG A 146 14.42 15.06 -8.76
C ARG A 146 15.38 15.74 -9.73
N LYS A 147 16.60 16.08 -9.32
CA LYS A 147 17.63 16.64 -10.20
C LYS A 147 17.95 15.72 -11.39
N ALA A 148 17.92 14.40 -11.14
CA ALA A 148 18.17 13.39 -12.16
C ALA A 148 16.92 13.01 -12.99
N GLY A 149 15.78 13.70 -12.81
CA GLY A 149 14.52 13.42 -13.51
C GLY A 149 13.82 12.13 -13.05
N ARG A 150 14.25 11.53 -11.93
CA ARG A 150 13.61 10.34 -11.36
C ARG A 150 12.50 10.73 -10.40
N VAL A 151 11.42 9.96 -10.42
CA VAL A 151 10.26 10.13 -9.53
C VAL A 151 10.20 8.94 -8.57
N GLY A 152 10.69 9.14 -7.34
CA GLY A 152 10.68 8.14 -6.29
C GLY A 152 9.48 8.28 -5.34
N GLY A 153 9.72 8.78 -4.13
CA GLY A 153 8.70 8.93 -3.11
C GLY A 153 7.64 10.01 -3.39
N THR A 154 6.61 9.98 -2.58
CA THR A 154 5.58 11.04 -2.51
C THR A 154 5.78 11.80 -1.22
N THR A 155 5.72 13.12 -1.24
CA THR A 155 5.72 13.97 -0.04
C THR A 155 4.31 14.42 0.30
N ALA A 156 4.02 14.65 1.57
CA ALA A 156 2.72 15.08 2.07
C ALA A 156 2.83 16.41 2.83
N VAL A 157 1.86 17.28 2.63
CA VAL A 157 1.59 18.44 3.49
C VAL A 157 0.27 18.20 4.21
N PHE A 158 0.24 18.43 5.49
CA PHE A 158 -0.93 18.23 6.35
C PHE A 158 -1.02 19.33 7.41
N ASP A 159 -2.20 19.52 7.95
CA ASP A 159 -2.46 20.48 9.03
C ASP A 159 -2.04 19.94 10.40
N THR A 160 -2.29 20.72 11.46
CA THR A 160 -1.97 20.34 12.83
C THR A 160 -2.80 19.17 13.36
N ASN A 161 -3.93 18.85 12.71
CA ASN A 161 -4.82 17.73 13.03
C ASN A 161 -4.49 16.47 12.19
N LEU A 162 -3.42 16.53 11.40
CA LEU A 162 -2.99 15.47 10.47
C LEU A 162 -3.94 15.27 9.27
N HIS A 163 -4.76 16.27 8.93
CA HIS A 163 -5.53 16.23 7.69
C HIS A 163 -4.61 16.53 6.50
N GLY A 164 -4.61 15.64 5.51
CA GLY A 164 -3.83 15.81 4.29
C GLY A 164 -4.32 17.01 3.48
N LEU A 165 -3.44 17.95 3.20
CA LEU A 165 -3.74 19.14 2.40
C LEU A 165 -3.27 18.97 0.97
N TYR A 166 -2.15 18.28 0.76
CA TYR A 166 -1.57 18.06 -0.56
C TYR A 166 -0.56 16.91 -0.57
N PHE A 167 -0.58 16.12 -1.64
CA PHE A 167 0.38 15.06 -1.91
C PHE A 167 1.10 15.35 -3.22
N SER A 168 2.43 15.24 -3.23
CA SER A 168 3.23 15.61 -4.40
C SER A 168 4.35 14.63 -4.66
N LYS A 169 4.66 14.43 -5.93
CA LYS A 169 5.90 13.80 -6.36
C LYS A 169 7.10 14.75 -6.24
N GLU A 170 6.87 16.04 -6.09
CA GLU A 170 7.91 17.01 -5.76
C GLU A 170 8.24 17.02 -4.26
N VAL A 171 9.44 17.43 -3.90
CA VAL A 171 9.86 17.57 -2.50
C VAL A 171 9.30 18.87 -1.92
N ILE A 172 8.18 18.78 -1.23
CA ILE A 172 7.49 19.92 -0.62
C ILE A 172 7.39 19.79 0.92
N PRO A 173 7.27 20.91 1.66
CA PRO A 173 7.53 22.29 1.23
C PRO A 173 9.01 22.50 0.85
N ARG A 174 9.26 23.36 -0.13
CA ARG A 174 10.62 23.73 -0.53
C ARG A 174 11.23 24.55 0.61
N SER A 175 12.32 24.08 1.22
CA SER A 175 13.10 24.93 2.13
C SER A 175 13.96 25.86 1.32
N GLY A 176 13.86 27.16 1.59
CA GLY A 176 14.89 28.12 1.19
C GLY A 176 16.24 27.74 1.81
N ALA A 177 17.35 28.14 1.16
CA ALA A 177 18.68 27.93 1.73
C ALA A 177 18.74 28.54 3.15
N GLY A 178 19.08 27.71 4.13
CA GLY A 178 19.29 28.15 5.54
C GLY A 178 18.17 27.88 6.54
N VAL A 179 17.01 27.35 6.13
CA VAL A 179 15.97 26.95 7.09
C VAL A 179 16.07 25.46 7.36
N PRO A 180 16.38 25.01 8.62
CA PRO A 180 16.37 23.60 8.95
C PRO A 180 14.96 23.05 8.75
N PRO A 181 14.79 21.81 8.24
CA PRO A 181 13.49 21.24 7.96
C PRO A 181 12.70 21.08 9.26
N ARG A 182 11.72 21.96 9.46
CA ARG A 182 10.68 21.70 10.46
C ARG A 182 9.90 20.48 10.02
N ARG A 183 9.83 19.47 10.90
CA ARG A 183 9.13 18.17 10.79
C ARG A 183 8.53 17.89 9.40
N ARG A 184 9.21 17.07 8.60
CA ARG A 184 8.76 16.65 7.26
C ARG A 184 8.42 15.18 7.28
N LEU A 185 7.38 14.82 6.56
CA LEU A 185 6.89 13.46 6.47
C LEU A 185 6.88 13.02 4.99
N CYS A 186 7.33 11.80 4.71
CA CYS A 186 7.31 11.20 3.39
C CYS A 186 6.40 9.98 3.39
N LEU A 187 5.66 9.77 2.30
CA LEU A 187 4.93 8.55 2.04
C LEU A 187 5.86 7.55 1.36
N SER A 188 5.92 6.32 1.89
CA SER A 188 6.44 5.19 1.12
C SER A 188 5.28 4.57 0.35
N SER A 189 5.38 4.56 -0.96
CA SER A 189 4.53 3.76 -1.86
C SER A 189 5.21 2.44 -2.14
#